data_0858e2526e57eb017fcedc3045ee2008
#
_entry.id   0858e2526e57eb017fcedc3045ee2008
#
_cell.length_a   1.000
_cell.length_b   1.000
_cell.length_c   1.000
_cell.angle_alpha   90.00
_cell.angle_beta   90.00
_cell.angle_gamma   90.00
#
_symmetry.space_group_name_H-M   'P 1'
#
loop_
_entity.id
_entity.type
_entity.pdbx_description
1 polymer ?
#
loop_
_entity_poly.entity_id
_entity_poly.type
_entity_poly.pdbx_seq_one_letter_code
_entity_poly.pdbx_strand_id
1 'polypeptide(L)'
;MAVSLLVGTTPVILVVDDDEVLRILIRQFLEGEGYAVVEAEDGHAALAKLTEQPFDLVILDIAMPGIDGPSVCEHIRSSMTDLPPVLMVTALDDELSIERSYSAGAVDYISKPLCWPVLKNRIRYILGAHRAKQELEQLSHTYEMIFDAAANGICGIDGTGRINYINSAALEMLGYSSKDVKERDYREVFKLSMPGREEFSENCCPYFIQPDIKGTSSFEEARILRKDGSSFPVDVRSTPIHQGNRLVGGVVVFQDVTAQQKAAEMIRYMANHDSLTNLPNRNYFRRRLPQAVSLAQRYSRILCLLFIDLDRFKPINDLFGHGTGDIVLMQVGQRLQGILRSSDSVCRMGGDEFVILLESTEAVDGAILVAQKVIEALNKPIKAGDHVCFIGASIGISVYPFDCQDAETMLRHADIAMYGAKKKGRNCWQLYSE
;
A
#
# COMPACT_ATOMS: atom_id res chain seq x y z
N MET A 1 11.88 -2.20 18.21
CA MET A 1 13.19 -1.87 18.79
C MET A 1 12.98 -0.72 19.76
N ALA A 2 13.42 -0.87 20.98
CA ALA A 2 13.11 -0.03 22.10
C ALA A 2 13.58 1.41 21.89
N VAL A 3 12.66 2.35 22.06
CA VAL A 3 13.00 3.75 22.36
C VAL A 3 13.73 3.72 23.70
N SER A 4 15.07 3.81 23.63
CA SER A 4 15.89 4.00 24.81
C SER A 4 15.58 5.40 25.31
N LEU A 5 14.76 5.48 26.35
CA LEU A 5 14.65 6.63 27.21
C LEU A 5 16.07 6.94 27.69
N LEU A 6 16.65 8.04 27.21
CA LEU A 6 17.88 8.62 27.70
C LEU A 6 17.67 9.06 29.15
N VAL A 7 17.86 8.11 30.06
CA VAL A 7 18.10 8.35 31.47
C VAL A 7 19.41 9.11 31.54
N GLY A 8 19.40 10.31 32.10
CA GLY A 8 20.39 11.35 32.15
C GLY A 8 21.85 10.88 32.25
N THR A 9 22.53 10.87 31.14
CA THR A 9 24.00 10.85 31.13
C THR A 9 24.50 12.17 31.70
N THR A 10 25.41 12.09 32.67
CA THR A 10 26.07 13.26 33.21
C THR A 10 26.73 14.05 32.07
N PRO A 11 26.40 15.34 31.85
CA PRO A 11 26.97 16.10 30.75
C PRO A 11 28.50 16.21 30.93
N VAL A 12 29.23 16.08 29.81
CA VAL A 12 30.68 16.14 29.77
C VAL A 12 31.10 17.50 29.25
N ILE A 13 31.88 18.23 30.03
CA ILE A 13 32.37 19.59 29.71
C ILE A 13 33.85 19.53 29.48
N LEU A 14 34.33 20.05 28.33
CA LEU A 14 35.74 20.28 28.08
C LEU A 14 36.12 21.68 28.60
N VAL A 15 37.13 21.74 29.45
CA VAL A 15 37.68 23.00 30.00
C VAL A 15 39.07 23.20 29.42
N VAL A 16 39.24 24.30 28.71
CA VAL A 16 40.47 24.64 28.00
C VAL A 16 40.97 26.00 28.48
N ASP A 17 42.13 26.02 29.15
CA ASP A 17 42.78 27.23 29.66
C ASP A 17 44.27 26.90 29.89
N ASP A 18 45.21 27.81 29.66
CA ASP A 18 46.62 27.57 29.89
C ASP A 18 47.01 27.72 31.36
N ASP A 19 46.21 28.42 32.18
CA ASP A 19 46.36 28.50 33.64
C ASP A 19 45.87 27.23 34.33
N GLU A 20 46.82 26.41 34.81
CA GLU A 20 46.54 25.16 35.55
C GLU A 20 45.66 25.37 36.79
N VAL A 21 45.91 26.48 37.52
CA VAL A 21 45.14 26.76 38.76
C VAL A 21 43.68 27.06 38.43
N LEU A 22 43.46 27.84 37.38
CA LEU A 22 42.09 28.15 36.94
C LEU A 22 41.35 26.92 36.41
N ARG A 23 42.04 26.08 35.63
CA ARG A 23 41.45 24.80 35.17
C ARG A 23 40.99 23.93 36.34
N ILE A 24 41.87 23.77 37.36
CA ILE A 24 41.54 22.97 38.55
C ILE A 24 40.32 23.56 39.30
N LEU A 25 40.26 24.87 39.43
CA LEU A 25 39.12 25.53 40.10
C LEU A 25 37.81 25.37 39.35
N ILE A 26 37.84 25.53 38.01
CA ILE A 26 36.67 25.31 37.16
C ILE A 26 36.20 23.83 37.23
N ARG A 27 37.15 22.88 37.15
CA ARG A 27 36.82 21.47 37.30
C ARG A 27 36.14 21.15 38.63
N GLN A 28 36.74 21.54 39.76
CA GLN A 28 36.19 21.29 41.08
C GLN A 28 34.77 21.88 41.24
N PHE A 29 34.58 23.08 40.71
CA PHE A 29 33.27 23.73 40.73
C PHE A 29 32.25 22.95 39.90
N LEU A 30 32.57 22.54 38.68
CA LEU A 30 31.66 21.83 37.77
C LEU A 30 31.35 20.40 38.25
N GLU A 31 32.35 19.66 38.75
CA GLU A 31 32.17 18.37 39.37
C GLU A 31 31.23 18.44 40.60
N GLY A 32 31.37 19.50 41.40
CA GLY A 32 30.48 19.80 42.51
C GLY A 32 29.03 20.12 42.10
N GLU A 33 28.82 20.58 40.86
CA GLU A 33 27.51 20.81 40.26
C GLU A 33 26.96 19.59 39.51
N GLY A 34 27.70 18.45 39.46
CA GLY A 34 27.29 17.20 38.87
C GLY A 34 27.64 17.04 37.39
N TYR A 35 28.60 17.77 36.87
CA TYR A 35 29.12 17.61 35.51
C TYR A 35 30.37 16.72 35.49
N ALA A 36 30.59 15.99 34.42
CA ALA A 36 31.87 15.35 34.15
C ALA A 36 32.78 16.33 33.43
N VAL A 37 34.08 16.42 33.82
CA VAL A 37 35.00 17.41 33.28
C VAL A 37 36.22 16.73 32.68
N VAL A 38 36.58 17.19 31.50
CA VAL A 38 37.86 16.87 30.84
C VAL A 38 38.63 18.17 30.65
N GLU A 39 39.93 18.15 30.94
CA GLU A 39 40.78 19.34 30.87
C GLU A 39 41.71 19.29 29.65
N ALA A 40 41.97 20.43 29.05
CA ALA A 40 43.04 20.62 28.05
C ALA A 40 43.87 21.86 28.39
N GLU A 41 45.18 21.78 28.22
CA GLU A 41 46.09 22.84 28.59
C GLU A 41 46.32 23.88 27.50
N ASP A 42 45.94 23.55 26.26
CA ASP A 42 46.06 24.43 25.10
C ASP A 42 45.08 24.06 23.99
N GLY A 43 45.06 24.83 22.91
CA GLY A 43 44.18 24.61 21.76
C GLY A 43 44.45 23.31 21.01
N HIS A 44 45.71 22.83 20.96
CA HIS A 44 46.05 21.58 20.29
C HIS A 44 45.51 20.37 21.07
N ALA A 45 45.72 20.38 22.40
CA ALA A 45 45.17 19.35 23.28
C ALA A 45 43.63 19.34 23.25
N ALA A 46 43.01 20.52 23.16
CA ALA A 46 41.55 20.63 23.02
C ALA A 46 41.06 19.99 21.74
N LEU A 47 41.66 20.29 20.58
CA LEU A 47 41.29 19.70 19.29
C LEU A 47 41.50 18.19 19.25
N ALA A 48 42.58 17.66 19.85
CA ALA A 48 42.82 16.23 19.97
C ALA A 48 41.69 15.56 20.75
N LYS A 49 41.30 16.10 21.91
CA LYS A 49 40.19 15.53 22.74
C LYS A 49 38.84 15.61 22.08
N LEU A 50 38.55 16.65 21.31
CA LEU A 50 37.32 16.80 20.55
C LEU A 50 37.18 15.75 19.45
N THR A 51 38.29 15.18 18.97
CA THR A 51 38.25 14.06 18.02
C THR A 51 38.09 12.70 18.70
N GLU A 52 38.43 12.56 19.99
CA GLU A 52 38.38 11.31 20.73
C GLU A 52 37.01 11.00 21.29
N GLN A 53 36.27 12.02 21.73
CA GLN A 53 34.93 11.84 22.32
C GLN A 53 34.03 13.09 22.16
N PRO A 54 32.71 12.93 22.19
CA PRO A 54 31.78 14.05 22.16
C PRO A 54 31.75 14.79 23.50
N PHE A 55 31.49 16.11 23.46
CA PHE A 55 31.32 16.99 24.61
C PHE A 55 29.98 17.73 24.51
N ASP A 56 29.34 17.96 25.66
CA ASP A 56 28.07 18.71 25.75
C ASP A 56 28.33 20.24 25.77
N LEU A 57 29.52 20.68 26.19
CA LEU A 57 29.95 22.08 26.23
C LEU A 57 31.46 22.17 26.22
N VAL A 58 31.99 23.19 25.59
CA VAL A 58 33.40 23.58 25.67
C VAL A 58 33.48 24.93 26.38
N ILE A 59 34.27 25.00 27.47
CA ILE A 59 34.68 26.26 28.11
C ILE A 59 36.08 26.53 27.64
N LEU A 60 36.31 27.65 26.95
CA LEU A 60 37.51 27.89 26.18
C LEU A 60 38.08 29.28 26.48
N ASP A 61 39.32 29.34 26.97
CA ASP A 61 40.00 30.60 27.10
C ASP A 61 40.33 31.21 25.73
N ILE A 62 40.19 32.52 25.64
CA ILE A 62 40.51 33.26 24.41
C ILE A 62 42.01 33.33 24.18
N ALA A 63 42.78 33.67 25.21
CA ALA A 63 44.20 33.98 25.12
C ALA A 63 45.06 32.81 25.60
N MET A 64 45.44 31.92 24.67
CA MET A 64 46.29 30.77 24.95
C MET A 64 47.52 30.75 24.05
N PRO A 65 48.67 30.21 24.52
CA PRO A 65 49.83 29.98 23.67
C PRO A 65 49.53 29.04 22.50
N GLY A 66 50.06 29.33 21.33
CA GLY A 66 49.91 28.51 20.14
C GLY A 66 48.61 28.80 19.37
N ILE A 67 47.56 27.99 19.51
CA ILE A 67 46.25 28.22 18.89
C ILE A 67 45.36 28.94 19.90
N ASP A 68 44.88 30.13 19.54
CA ASP A 68 43.96 30.92 20.35
C ASP A 68 42.52 30.34 20.36
N GLY A 69 41.72 30.72 21.35
CA GLY A 69 40.34 30.21 21.50
C GLY A 69 39.47 30.42 20.28
N PRO A 70 39.41 31.62 19.66
CA PRO A 70 38.64 31.82 18.43
C PRO A 70 39.03 30.88 17.30
N SER A 71 40.34 30.62 17.11
CA SER A 71 40.81 29.68 16.07
C SER A 71 40.42 28.24 16.36
N VAL A 72 40.40 27.81 17.63
CA VAL A 72 39.82 26.49 18.03
C VAL A 72 38.36 26.43 17.70
N CYS A 73 37.58 27.48 17.99
CA CYS A 73 36.16 27.55 17.72
C CYS A 73 35.84 27.48 16.20
N GLU A 74 36.61 28.19 15.37
CA GLU A 74 36.51 28.11 13.90
C GLU A 74 36.82 26.71 13.40
N HIS A 75 37.77 26.01 14.00
CA HIS A 75 38.10 24.63 13.65
C HIS A 75 36.98 23.67 14.00
N ILE A 76 36.38 23.79 15.19
CA ILE A 76 35.20 23.02 15.61
C ILE A 76 34.08 23.18 14.56
N ARG A 77 33.81 24.46 14.20
CA ARG A 77 32.73 24.77 13.23
C ARG A 77 32.96 24.21 11.83
N SER A 78 34.22 24.15 11.38
CA SER A 78 34.53 23.70 10.01
C SER A 78 34.70 22.19 9.88
N SER A 79 35.01 21.48 10.96
CA SER A 79 35.46 20.10 10.92
C SER A 79 34.47 19.10 11.54
N MET A 80 33.46 19.56 12.30
CA MET A 80 32.54 18.71 13.03
C MET A 80 31.10 18.87 12.54
N THR A 81 30.38 17.78 12.50
CA THR A 81 28.92 17.76 12.13
C THR A 81 28.01 17.99 13.34
N ASP A 82 28.43 17.51 14.51
CA ASP A 82 27.71 17.74 15.79
C ASP A 82 28.55 18.68 16.63
N LEU A 83 28.17 19.96 16.66
CA LEU A 83 28.95 21.06 17.23
C LEU A 83 28.58 21.24 18.69
N PRO A 84 29.51 20.99 19.66
CA PRO A 84 29.27 21.38 21.03
C PRO A 84 29.22 22.91 21.14
N PRO A 85 28.31 23.48 21.96
CA PRO A 85 28.34 24.91 22.24
C PRO A 85 29.64 25.31 22.90
N VAL A 86 30.15 26.49 22.55
CA VAL A 86 31.40 27.03 23.10
C VAL A 86 31.07 28.25 23.93
N LEU A 87 31.51 28.22 25.21
CA LEU A 87 31.53 29.37 26.14
C LEU A 87 32.95 29.89 26.23
N MET A 88 33.19 31.09 25.73
CA MET A 88 34.50 31.72 25.82
C MET A 88 34.77 32.33 27.19
N VAL A 89 36.03 32.25 27.64
CA VAL A 89 36.51 32.94 28.85
C VAL A 89 37.46 34.06 28.39
N THR A 90 37.25 35.29 28.87
CA THR A 90 38.00 36.46 28.38
C THR A 90 38.48 37.35 29.53
N ALA A 91 39.53 38.13 29.31
CA ALA A 91 39.92 39.24 30.19
C ALA A 91 38.98 40.44 29.98
N LEU A 92 38.77 41.26 31.01
CA LEU A 92 37.73 42.30 31.10
C LEU A 92 37.78 43.41 30.02
N ASP A 93 38.89 43.59 29.28
CA ASP A 93 39.14 44.80 28.48
C ASP A 93 39.30 44.53 26.97
N ASP A 94 38.81 43.39 26.44
CA ASP A 94 39.09 43.00 25.05
C ASP A 94 37.79 42.88 24.21
N GLU A 95 37.18 44.03 23.85
CA GLU A 95 35.98 44.10 22.99
C GLU A 95 36.22 43.46 21.61
N LEU A 96 37.42 43.62 21.04
CA LEU A 96 37.77 43.07 19.72
C LEU A 96 37.81 41.53 19.73
N SER A 97 38.35 40.96 20.81
CA SER A 97 38.37 39.49 20.99
C SER A 97 36.99 38.91 21.22
N ILE A 98 36.07 39.66 21.86
CA ILE A 98 34.67 39.25 22.03
C ILE A 98 33.97 39.20 20.68
N GLU A 99 34.06 40.24 19.83
CA GLU A 99 33.47 40.25 18.48
C GLU A 99 34.01 39.12 17.61
N ARG A 100 35.35 38.88 17.68
CA ARG A 100 35.99 37.77 16.98
C ARG A 100 35.47 36.42 17.46
N SER A 101 35.24 36.24 18.75
CA SER A 101 34.73 35.01 19.34
C SER A 101 33.31 34.68 18.85
N TYR A 102 32.40 35.65 18.78
CA TYR A 102 31.05 35.46 18.21
C TYR A 102 31.13 35.17 16.71
N SER A 103 31.98 35.86 15.98
CA SER A 103 32.19 35.61 14.55
C SER A 103 32.74 34.21 14.29
N ALA A 104 33.56 33.68 15.18
CA ALA A 104 34.09 32.32 15.16
C ALA A 104 33.04 31.25 15.51
N GLY A 105 31.91 31.64 16.11
CA GLY A 105 30.80 30.75 16.43
C GLY A 105 30.59 30.41 17.90
N ALA A 106 31.22 31.14 18.82
CA ALA A 106 30.94 31.01 20.24
C ALA A 106 29.49 31.39 20.57
N VAL A 107 28.86 30.66 21.49
CA VAL A 107 27.49 30.89 21.91
C VAL A 107 27.38 32.02 22.92
N ASP A 108 28.40 32.13 23.79
CA ASP A 108 28.43 33.16 24.84
C ASP A 108 29.85 33.33 25.34
N TYR A 109 30.09 34.35 26.21
CA TYR A 109 31.37 34.59 26.86
C TYR A 109 31.17 34.91 28.35
N ILE A 110 32.25 34.75 29.12
CA ILE A 110 32.33 35.16 30.52
C ILE A 110 33.70 35.81 30.80
N SER A 111 33.72 36.92 31.56
CA SER A 111 34.94 37.63 31.89
C SER A 111 35.64 37.06 33.12
N LYS A 112 36.98 37.10 33.11
CA LYS A 112 37.84 36.89 34.28
C LYS A 112 37.87 38.19 35.13
N PRO A 113 37.81 38.14 36.48
CA PRO A 113 37.74 36.94 37.32
C PRO A 113 36.37 36.27 37.28
N LEU A 114 36.33 34.93 37.24
CA LEU A 114 35.10 34.18 37.14
C LEU A 114 34.18 34.35 38.33
N CYS A 115 32.93 34.77 38.05
CA CYS A 115 31.84 34.77 39.01
C CYS A 115 31.11 33.44 38.95
N TRP A 116 31.34 32.55 39.92
CA TRP A 116 30.81 31.17 39.92
C TRP A 116 29.28 31.08 39.75
N PRO A 117 28.46 31.90 40.42
CA PRO A 117 27.00 31.90 40.20
C PRO A 117 26.61 32.26 38.75
N VAL A 118 27.38 33.18 38.11
CA VAL A 118 27.13 33.56 36.72
C VAL A 118 27.55 32.44 35.77
N LEU A 119 28.71 31.83 35.97
CA LEU A 119 29.18 30.68 35.21
C LEU A 119 28.17 29.53 35.27
N LYS A 120 27.69 29.18 36.47
CA LYS A 120 26.66 28.14 36.68
C LYS A 120 25.39 28.40 35.85
N ASN A 121 24.87 29.63 35.95
CA ASN A 121 23.62 29.95 35.23
C ASN A 121 23.80 29.96 33.71
N ARG A 122 24.95 30.46 33.19
CA ARG A 122 25.26 30.43 31.75
C ARG A 122 25.36 29.01 31.23
N ILE A 123 26.12 28.14 31.91
CA ILE A 123 26.23 26.72 31.54
C ILE A 123 24.86 26.04 31.49
N ARG A 124 24.05 26.22 32.54
CA ARG A 124 22.68 25.64 32.55
C ARG A 124 21.82 26.15 31.41
N TYR A 125 21.88 27.42 31.08
CA TYR A 125 21.15 28.02 29.97
C TYR A 125 21.62 27.47 28.63
N ILE A 126 22.92 27.44 28.38
CA ILE A 126 23.52 26.96 27.12
C ILE A 126 23.20 25.49 26.91
N LEU A 127 23.40 24.64 27.91
CA LEU A 127 23.10 23.22 27.83
C LEU A 127 21.59 22.97 27.62
N GLY A 128 20.72 23.74 28.29
CA GLY A 128 19.27 23.64 28.12
C GLY A 128 18.81 24.02 26.72
N ALA A 129 19.33 25.14 26.19
CA ALA A 129 19.00 25.60 24.85
C ALA A 129 19.53 24.65 23.77
N HIS A 130 20.72 24.10 23.94
CA HIS A 130 21.33 23.14 23.01
C HIS A 130 20.51 21.82 22.97
N ARG A 131 20.17 21.27 24.14
CA ARG A 131 19.31 20.06 24.21
C ARG A 131 17.95 20.26 23.57
N ALA A 132 17.28 21.37 23.88
CA ALA A 132 15.96 21.67 23.28
C ALA A 132 16.04 21.76 21.74
N LYS A 133 17.13 22.35 21.23
CA LYS A 133 17.38 22.40 19.77
C LYS A 133 17.58 21.00 19.18
N GLN A 134 18.45 20.18 19.79
CA GLN A 134 18.69 18.79 19.35
C GLN A 134 17.44 17.94 19.40
N GLU A 135 16.64 18.04 20.48
CA GLU A 135 15.37 17.32 20.59
C GLU A 135 14.38 17.72 19.48
N LEU A 136 14.30 19.01 19.15
CA LEU A 136 13.44 19.50 18.07
C LEU A 136 13.91 18.99 16.71
N GLU A 137 15.20 19.05 16.41
CA GLU A 137 15.80 18.55 15.16
C GLU A 137 15.60 17.03 15.04
N GLN A 138 15.79 16.27 16.12
CA GLN A 138 15.60 14.83 16.16
C GLN A 138 14.13 14.44 15.98
N LEU A 139 13.23 15.19 16.61
CA LEU A 139 11.79 15.00 16.46
C LEU A 139 11.33 15.29 15.02
N SER A 140 11.81 16.40 14.44
CA SER A 140 11.51 16.74 13.04
C SER A 140 11.99 15.65 12.07
N HIS A 141 13.21 15.18 12.23
CA HIS A 141 13.77 14.10 11.40
C HIS A 141 12.99 12.78 11.57
N THR A 142 12.59 12.47 12.80
CA THR A 142 11.76 11.28 13.08
C THR A 142 10.41 11.37 12.39
N TYR A 143 9.77 12.53 12.42
CA TYR A 143 8.51 12.74 11.69
C TYR A 143 8.69 12.59 10.19
N GLU A 144 9.75 13.16 9.60
CA GLU A 144 10.03 13.00 8.18
C GLU A 144 10.22 11.53 7.80
N MET A 145 10.99 10.77 8.58
CA MET A 145 11.19 9.33 8.33
C MET A 145 9.87 8.53 8.41
N ILE A 146 9.03 8.80 9.41
CA ILE A 146 7.74 8.10 9.55
C ILE A 146 6.84 8.43 8.36
N PHE A 147 6.84 9.66 7.93
CA PHE A 147 6.04 10.13 6.80
C PHE A 147 6.48 9.49 5.48
N ASP A 148 7.78 9.38 5.24
CA ASP A 148 8.33 8.78 4.03
C ASP A 148 8.27 7.24 4.04
N ALA A 149 8.28 6.62 5.22
CA ALA A 149 8.11 5.18 5.35
C ALA A 149 6.67 4.69 5.16
N ALA A 150 5.68 5.61 5.13
CA ALA A 150 4.30 5.24 4.92
C ALA A 150 4.07 4.73 3.50
N ALA A 151 3.42 3.55 3.36
CA ALA A 151 3.07 2.97 2.06
C ALA A 151 1.96 3.74 1.33
N ASN A 152 1.16 4.54 2.05
CA ASN A 152 0.13 5.39 1.49
C ASN A 152 0.72 6.71 1.00
N GLY A 153 0.16 7.24 -0.08
CA GLY A 153 0.45 8.60 -0.50
C GLY A 153 -0.11 9.59 0.51
N ILE A 154 0.74 10.49 1.03
CA ILE A 154 0.35 11.53 1.99
C ILE A 154 0.76 12.87 1.45
N CYS A 155 -0.20 13.81 1.44
CA CYS A 155 0.00 15.17 0.97
C CYS A 155 -0.58 16.17 1.98
N GLY A 156 0.24 17.12 2.42
CA GLY A 156 -0.17 18.27 3.19
C GLY A 156 -0.48 19.47 2.28
N ILE A 157 -1.55 20.17 2.58
CA ILE A 157 -2.02 21.34 1.82
C ILE A 157 -2.22 22.49 2.80
N ASP A 158 -1.74 23.67 2.47
CA ASP A 158 -1.91 24.85 3.28
C ASP A 158 -3.31 25.48 3.12
N GLY A 159 -3.62 26.49 3.91
CA GLY A 159 -4.92 27.19 3.88
C GLY A 159 -5.19 27.94 2.56
N THR A 160 -4.23 28.04 1.65
CA THR A 160 -4.38 28.65 0.31
C THR A 160 -4.56 27.62 -0.80
N GLY A 161 -4.43 26.32 -0.49
CA GLY A 161 -4.53 25.23 -1.45
C GLY A 161 -3.19 24.83 -2.08
N ARG A 162 -2.07 25.28 -1.53
CA ARG A 162 -0.75 24.90 -2.03
C ARG A 162 -0.22 23.68 -1.28
N ILE A 163 0.45 22.80 -2.02
CA ILE A 163 1.08 21.64 -1.47
C ILE A 163 2.34 22.08 -0.71
N ASN A 164 2.32 21.94 0.62
CA ASN A 164 3.45 22.24 1.49
C ASN A 164 4.28 20.99 1.83
N TYR A 165 3.66 19.82 1.77
CA TYR A 165 4.30 18.55 2.04
C TYR A 165 3.74 17.44 1.14
N ILE A 166 4.60 16.52 0.69
CA ILE A 166 4.24 15.32 -0.06
C ILE A 166 5.29 14.23 0.20
N ASN A 167 4.87 13.01 0.56
CA ASN A 167 5.79 11.92 0.82
C ASN A 167 6.26 11.21 -0.45
N SER A 168 7.30 10.40 -0.31
CA SER A 168 7.92 9.65 -1.40
C SER A 168 6.93 8.70 -2.09
N ALA A 169 6.06 8.01 -1.31
CA ALA A 169 5.04 7.13 -1.86
C ALA A 169 4.03 7.88 -2.75
N ALA A 170 3.60 9.08 -2.34
CA ALA A 170 2.70 9.91 -3.14
C ALA A 170 3.34 10.35 -4.46
N LEU A 171 4.61 10.75 -4.43
CA LEU A 171 5.36 11.13 -5.62
C LEU A 171 5.49 9.97 -6.61
N GLU A 172 5.82 8.78 -6.11
CA GLU A 172 5.94 7.57 -6.92
C GLU A 172 4.59 7.18 -7.54
N MET A 173 3.52 7.14 -6.75
CA MET A 173 2.18 6.82 -7.25
C MET A 173 1.70 7.79 -8.32
N LEU A 174 1.96 9.09 -8.16
CA LEU A 174 1.51 10.13 -9.08
C LEU A 174 2.46 10.34 -10.27
N GLY A 175 3.70 9.84 -10.19
CA GLY A 175 4.72 9.99 -11.23
C GLY A 175 5.31 11.40 -11.30
N TYR A 176 5.33 12.14 -10.19
CA TYR A 176 5.93 13.47 -10.09
C TYR A 176 7.25 13.44 -9.34
N SER A 177 8.12 14.41 -9.60
CA SER A 177 9.26 14.70 -8.71
C SER A 177 8.88 15.74 -7.65
N SER A 178 9.57 15.75 -6.52
CA SER A 178 9.31 16.73 -5.44
C SER A 178 9.40 18.18 -5.93
N LYS A 179 10.30 18.49 -6.86
CA LYS A 179 10.45 19.82 -7.45
C LYS A 179 9.27 20.24 -8.32
N ASP A 180 8.58 19.26 -8.91
CA ASP A 180 7.43 19.51 -9.78
C ASP A 180 6.16 19.88 -9.00
N VAL A 181 6.11 19.54 -7.71
CA VAL A 181 4.86 19.54 -6.94
C VAL A 181 4.87 20.57 -5.81
N LYS A 182 6.05 20.86 -5.24
CA LYS A 182 6.19 21.79 -4.11
C LYS A 182 5.66 23.18 -4.47
N GLU A 183 4.80 23.73 -3.60
CA GLU A 183 4.15 25.04 -3.74
C GLU A 183 3.14 25.15 -4.90
N ARG A 184 2.84 24.08 -5.63
CA ARG A 184 1.76 24.08 -6.62
C ARG A 184 0.39 23.99 -5.96
N ASP A 185 -0.61 24.46 -6.69
CA ASP A 185 -2.01 24.25 -6.32
C ASP A 185 -2.32 22.75 -6.41
N TYR A 186 -2.88 22.18 -5.35
CA TYR A 186 -3.19 20.76 -5.29
C TYR A 186 -4.12 20.29 -6.42
N ARG A 187 -4.98 21.17 -6.94
CA ARG A 187 -5.93 20.90 -8.04
C ARG A 187 -5.24 20.60 -9.36
N GLU A 188 -4.06 21.13 -9.59
CA GLU A 188 -3.26 20.83 -10.78
C GLU A 188 -2.65 19.43 -10.73
N VAL A 189 -2.36 18.93 -9.53
CA VAL A 189 -1.68 17.66 -9.29
C VAL A 189 -2.68 16.52 -9.07
N PHE A 190 -3.73 16.77 -8.28
CA PHE A 190 -4.74 15.77 -7.92
C PHE A 190 -5.96 15.87 -8.82
N LYS A 191 -5.91 15.27 -10.00
CA LYS A 191 -7.05 15.17 -10.92
C LYS A 191 -7.77 13.85 -10.65
N LEU A 192 -8.95 13.95 -10.04
CA LEU A 192 -9.77 12.82 -9.63
C LEU A 192 -10.96 12.61 -10.57
N SER A 193 -11.31 11.35 -10.81
CA SER A 193 -12.59 10.95 -11.39
C SER A 193 -13.34 10.11 -10.36
N MET A 194 -14.62 10.38 -10.20
CA MET A 194 -15.51 9.67 -9.28
C MET A 194 -16.12 8.42 -9.94
N PRO A 195 -16.56 7.40 -9.17
CA PRO A 195 -17.25 6.25 -9.71
C PRO A 195 -18.41 6.64 -10.62
N GLY A 196 -18.43 6.09 -11.84
CA GLY A 196 -19.49 6.38 -12.84
C GLY A 196 -19.31 7.68 -13.62
N ARG A 197 -18.21 8.41 -13.44
CA ARG A 197 -17.81 9.55 -14.26
C ARG A 197 -16.48 9.26 -14.91
N GLU A 198 -16.40 9.39 -16.24
CA GLU A 198 -15.14 9.21 -16.98
C GLU A 198 -14.25 10.46 -17.01
N GLU A 199 -14.81 11.63 -16.68
CA GLU A 199 -14.06 12.88 -16.74
C GLU A 199 -13.26 13.13 -15.48
N PHE A 200 -11.96 13.40 -15.65
CA PHE A 200 -11.06 13.87 -14.61
C PHE A 200 -11.23 15.40 -14.45
N SER A 201 -11.69 15.83 -13.28
CA SER A 201 -11.94 17.24 -13.02
C SER A 201 -11.03 17.78 -11.93
N GLU A 202 -10.49 18.97 -12.16
CA GLU A 202 -9.76 19.74 -11.16
C GLU A 202 -10.67 20.18 -9.99
N ASN A 203 -11.98 20.25 -10.24
CA ASN A 203 -12.99 20.59 -9.23
C ASN A 203 -13.56 19.38 -8.49
N CYS A 204 -13.19 18.15 -8.89
CA CYS A 204 -13.60 16.93 -8.20
C CYS A 204 -12.72 16.61 -6.98
N CYS A 205 -11.68 17.41 -6.72
CA CYS A 205 -10.96 17.30 -5.45
C CYS A 205 -11.83 17.94 -4.37
N PRO A 206 -12.67 17.18 -3.70
CA PRO A 206 -13.74 17.74 -2.94
C PRO A 206 -13.23 18.27 -1.64
N TYR A 207 -13.64 19.44 -1.31
CA TYR A 207 -13.87 19.86 0.05
C TYR A 207 -12.66 20.08 0.95
N PHE A 208 -11.42 20.15 0.41
CA PHE A 208 -10.28 20.51 1.27
C PHE A 208 -10.35 21.92 1.84
N ILE A 209 -11.07 22.82 1.18
CA ILE A 209 -11.05 24.25 1.49
C ILE A 209 -12.48 24.82 1.58
N GLN A 210 -13.47 24.03 2.00
CA GLN A 210 -14.73 24.64 2.42
C GLN A 210 -14.67 24.88 3.94
N PRO A 211 -14.75 26.14 4.39
CA PRO A 211 -14.64 26.50 5.81
C PRO A 211 -15.66 25.82 6.72
N ASP A 212 -16.76 25.35 6.14
CA ASP A 212 -17.91 24.82 6.88
C ASP A 212 -17.85 23.29 7.11
N ILE A 213 -16.88 22.57 6.53
CA ILE A 213 -16.77 21.11 6.71
C ILE A 213 -15.84 20.81 7.89
N LYS A 214 -16.45 20.51 9.02
CA LYS A 214 -15.78 19.93 10.20
C LYS A 214 -15.84 18.40 10.11
N GLY A 215 -14.89 17.77 9.39
CA GLY A 215 -14.84 16.31 9.33
C GLY A 215 -13.97 15.77 8.21
N THR A 216 -13.65 14.48 8.31
CA THR A 216 -12.91 13.75 7.27
C THR A 216 -13.86 13.36 6.15
N SER A 217 -13.48 13.65 4.91
CA SER A 217 -14.17 13.17 3.71
C SER A 217 -13.42 11.96 3.15
N SER A 218 -14.14 10.90 2.74
CA SER A 218 -13.57 9.71 2.11
C SER A 218 -14.24 9.40 0.79
N PHE A 219 -13.47 8.97 -0.18
CA PHE A 219 -13.93 8.57 -1.51
C PHE A 219 -13.29 7.21 -1.81
N GLU A 220 -14.13 6.21 -1.93
CA GLU A 220 -13.76 4.86 -2.33
C GLU A 220 -13.96 4.69 -3.83
N GLU A 221 -13.13 3.83 -4.46
CA GLU A 221 -13.20 3.52 -5.89
C GLU A 221 -13.05 4.74 -6.83
N ALA A 222 -12.45 5.83 -6.37
CA ALA A 222 -12.08 6.94 -7.22
C ALA A 222 -10.92 6.55 -8.15
N ARG A 223 -10.68 7.32 -9.19
CA ARG A 223 -9.47 7.19 -10.03
C ARG A 223 -8.69 8.47 -9.99
N ILE A 224 -7.37 8.37 -9.93
CA ILE A 224 -6.46 9.52 -9.99
C ILE A 224 -5.61 9.44 -11.25
N LEU A 225 -5.34 10.60 -11.86
CA LEU A 225 -4.53 10.74 -13.05
C LEU A 225 -3.06 10.92 -12.67
N ARG A 226 -2.16 10.16 -13.30
CA ARG A 226 -0.71 10.35 -13.17
C ARG A 226 -0.21 11.45 -14.11
N LYS A 227 1.02 11.89 -13.89
CA LYS A 227 1.71 12.86 -14.76
C LYS A 227 1.81 12.40 -16.22
N ASP A 228 1.94 11.10 -16.45
CA ASP A 228 2.04 10.50 -17.80
C ASP A 228 0.70 10.33 -18.52
N GLY A 229 -0.41 10.70 -17.90
CA GLY A 229 -1.76 10.55 -18.42
C GLY A 229 -2.40 9.18 -18.14
N SER A 230 -1.69 8.24 -17.54
CA SER A 230 -2.28 6.99 -17.04
C SER A 230 -3.11 7.26 -15.79
N SER A 231 -4.03 6.35 -15.44
CA SER A 231 -4.84 6.48 -14.23
C SER A 231 -4.90 5.17 -13.47
N PHE A 232 -5.08 5.24 -12.15
CA PHE A 232 -5.19 4.07 -11.28
C PHE A 232 -6.33 4.25 -10.28
N PRO A 233 -6.96 3.16 -9.80
CA PRO A 233 -7.98 3.21 -8.78
C PRO A 233 -7.35 3.58 -7.43
N VAL A 234 -8.04 4.42 -6.67
CA VAL A 234 -7.51 4.97 -5.43
C VAL A 234 -8.64 5.16 -4.41
N ASP A 235 -8.34 4.85 -3.16
CA ASP A 235 -9.13 5.29 -2.02
C ASP A 235 -8.48 6.55 -1.46
N VAL A 236 -9.26 7.63 -1.37
CA VAL A 236 -8.78 8.95 -0.94
C VAL A 236 -9.51 9.36 0.34
N ARG A 237 -8.73 9.80 1.31
CA ARG A 237 -9.26 10.40 2.53
C ARG A 237 -8.65 11.79 2.73
N SER A 238 -9.49 12.73 3.05
CA SER A 238 -9.11 14.11 3.27
C SER A 238 -9.58 14.59 4.64
N THR A 239 -8.66 15.22 5.36
CA THR A 239 -8.93 15.72 6.71
C THR A 239 -8.49 17.17 6.80
N PRO A 240 -9.43 18.13 7.02
CA PRO A 240 -9.10 19.53 7.22
C PRO A 240 -8.42 19.74 8.58
N ILE A 241 -7.43 20.64 8.62
CA ILE A 241 -6.73 21.06 9.83
C ILE A 241 -7.22 22.44 10.24
N HIS A 242 -7.75 22.55 11.46
CA HIS A 242 -8.23 23.79 12.02
C HIS A 242 -7.40 24.24 13.23
N GLN A 243 -7.15 25.52 13.32
CA GLN A 243 -6.61 26.18 14.51
C GLN A 243 -7.70 27.10 15.09
N GLY A 244 -8.38 26.65 16.12
CA GLY A 244 -9.61 27.26 16.58
C GLY A 244 -10.72 27.12 15.53
N ASN A 245 -11.29 28.24 15.08
CA ASN A 245 -12.31 28.29 14.01
C ASN A 245 -11.72 28.57 12.61
N ARG A 246 -10.42 28.73 12.48
CA ARG A 246 -9.76 29.04 11.20
C ARG A 246 -9.22 27.76 10.58
N LEU A 247 -9.58 27.50 9.31
CA LEU A 247 -8.94 26.47 8.50
C LEU A 247 -7.50 26.91 8.17
N VAL A 248 -6.52 26.10 8.56
CA VAL A 248 -5.09 26.36 8.33
C VAL A 248 -4.50 25.47 7.25
N GLY A 249 -5.24 24.45 6.83
CA GLY A 249 -4.80 23.51 5.80
C GLY A 249 -5.57 22.20 5.84
N GLY A 250 -5.01 21.17 5.23
CA GLY A 250 -5.56 19.82 5.24
C GLY A 250 -4.52 18.75 4.91
N VAL A 251 -4.85 17.53 5.23
CA VAL A 251 -4.06 16.35 4.84
C VAL A 251 -4.88 15.45 3.95
N VAL A 252 -4.29 15.05 2.83
CA VAL A 252 -4.80 14.04 1.91
C VAL A 252 -4.00 12.77 2.10
N VAL A 253 -4.70 11.69 2.38
CA VAL A 253 -4.13 10.34 2.38
C VAL A 253 -4.81 9.56 1.28
N PHE A 254 -4.03 8.90 0.43
CA PHE A 254 -4.58 8.07 -0.64
C PHE A 254 -3.78 6.78 -0.80
N GLN A 255 -4.49 5.72 -1.20
CA GLN A 255 -3.95 4.38 -1.35
C GLN A 255 -4.26 3.85 -2.75
N ASP A 256 -3.25 3.35 -3.45
CA ASP A 256 -3.44 2.59 -4.69
C ASP A 256 -4.08 1.24 -4.36
N VAL A 257 -5.32 1.03 -4.82
CA VAL A 257 -6.09 -0.20 -4.57
C VAL A 257 -6.09 -1.15 -5.77
N THR A 258 -5.22 -0.91 -6.77
CA THR A 258 -5.14 -1.72 -8.00
C THR A 258 -4.92 -3.20 -7.69
N ALA A 259 -3.98 -3.51 -6.82
CA ALA A 259 -3.69 -4.90 -6.45
C ALA A 259 -4.85 -5.54 -5.69
N GLN A 260 -5.50 -4.78 -4.81
CA GLN A 260 -6.65 -5.25 -4.03
C GLN A 260 -7.87 -5.52 -4.92
N GLN A 261 -8.18 -4.62 -5.87
CA GLN A 261 -9.27 -4.80 -6.82
C GLN A 261 -9.03 -6.01 -7.73
N LYS A 262 -7.83 -6.14 -8.30
CA LYS A 262 -7.46 -7.32 -9.12
C LYS A 262 -7.57 -8.63 -8.33
N ALA A 263 -7.13 -8.63 -7.08
CA ALA A 263 -7.26 -9.81 -6.22
C ALA A 263 -8.73 -10.15 -5.93
N ALA A 264 -9.55 -9.16 -5.65
CA ALA A 264 -10.99 -9.34 -5.42
C ALA A 264 -11.71 -9.86 -6.68
N GLU A 265 -11.38 -9.32 -7.86
CA GLU A 265 -11.88 -9.82 -9.14
C GLU A 265 -11.47 -11.26 -9.40
N MET A 266 -10.20 -11.60 -9.14
CA MET A 266 -9.69 -12.97 -9.30
C MET A 266 -10.39 -13.94 -8.34
N ILE A 267 -10.58 -13.56 -7.08
CA ILE A 267 -11.32 -14.37 -6.10
C ILE A 267 -12.75 -14.59 -6.58
N ARG A 268 -13.42 -13.53 -7.07
CA ARG A 268 -14.78 -13.63 -7.63
C ARG A 268 -14.82 -14.52 -8.86
N TYR A 269 -13.82 -14.45 -9.72
CA TYR A 269 -13.69 -15.30 -10.87
C TYR A 269 -13.52 -16.77 -10.47
N MET A 270 -12.57 -17.07 -9.58
CA MET A 270 -12.33 -18.43 -9.07
C MET A 270 -13.53 -19.02 -8.34
N ALA A 271 -14.30 -18.21 -7.61
CA ALA A 271 -15.53 -18.65 -6.95
C ALA A 271 -16.62 -19.09 -7.93
N ASN A 272 -16.57 -18.63 -9.18
CA ASN A 272 -17.61 -18.87 -10.20
C ASN A 272 -17.15 -19.73 -11.38
N HIS A 273 -15.86 -20.00 -11.53
CA HIS A 273 -15.30 -20.79 -12.64
C HIS A 273 -14.57 -22.03 -12.12
N ASP A 274 -14.58 -23.08 -12.92
CA ASP A 274 -13.82 -24.29 -12.69
C ASP A 274 -12.34 -24.06 -13.08
N SER A 275 -11.43 -24.34 -12.17
CA SER A 275 -9.99 -24.04 -12.34
C SER A 275 -9.32 -24.85 -13.46
N LEU A 276 -9.88 -26.01 -13.85
CA LEU A 276 -9.33 -26.86 -14.88
C LEU A 276 -9.82 -26.45 -16.27
N THR A 277 -11.14 -26.34 -16.44
CA THR A 277 -11.76 -26.13 -17.75
C THR A 277 -12.03 -24.66 -18.05
N ASN A 278 -11.88 -23.79 -17.07
CA ASN A 278 -12.22 -22.37 -17.13
C ASN A 278 -13.69 -22.07 -17.47
N LEU A 279 -14.54 -23.07 -17.46
CA LEU A 279 -15.99 -22.93 -17.60
C LEU A 279 -16.61 -22.44 -16.27
N PRO A 280 -17.78 -21.81 -16.31
CA PRO A 280 -18.59 -21.60 -15.12
C PRO A 280 -18.72 -22.89 -14.29
N ASN A 281 -18.61 -22.75 -12.97
CA ASN A 281 -18.68 -23.88 -12.06
C ASN A 281 -20.10 -24.11 -11.51
N ARG A 282 -20.23 -25.13 -10.65
CA ARG A 282 -21.47 -25.47 -9.96
C ARG A 282 -22.08 -24.31 -9.17
N ASN A 283 -21.26 -23.44 -8.56
CA ASN A 283 -21.76 -22.30 -7.78
C ASN A 283 -22.38 -21.24 -8.68
N TYR A 284 -21.75 -20.95 -9.82
CA TYR A 284 -22.33 -20.07 -10.84
C TYR A 284 -23.66 -20.63 -11.32
N PHE A 285 -23.71 -21.91 -11.70
CA PHE A 285 -24.90 -22.55 -12.20
C PHE A 285 -26.07 -22.51 -11.20
N ARG A 286 -25.81 -22.82 -9.92
CA ARG A 286 -26.85 -22.78 -8.85
C ARG A 286 -27.49 -21.41 -8.68
N ARG A 287 -26.78 -20.34 -8.97
CA ARG A 287 -27.33 -18.97 -8.93
C ARG A 287 -28.02 -18.58 -10.25
N ARG A 288 -27.50 -19.06 -11.39
CA ARG A 288 -27.99 -18.71 -12.72
C ARG A 288 -29.32 -19.39 -13.05
N LEU A 289 -29.45 -20.66 -12.73
CA LEU A 289 -30.63 -21.45 -13.09
C LEU A 289 -31.96 -20.87 -12.55
N PRO A 290 -32.12 -20.51 -11.27
CA PRO A 290 -33.32 -19.86 -10.76
C PRO A 290 -33.65 -18.54 -11.46
N GLN A 291 -32.62 -17.76 -11.80
CA GLN A 291 -32.82 -16.52 -12.54
C GLN A 291 -33.31 -16.75 -13.96
N ALA A 292 -32.75 -17.76 -14.65
CA ALA A 292 -33.16 -18.12 -15.99
C ALA A 292 -34.62 -18.64 -16.01
N VAL A 293 -35.02 -19.47 -15.03
CA VAL A 293 -36.39 -19.91 -14.88
C VAL A 293 -37.35 -18.73 -14.65
N SER A 294 -37.00 -17.79 -13.78
CA SER A 294 -37.84 -16.61 -13.52
C SER A 294 -37.96 -15.71 -14.75
N LEU A 295 -36.91 -15.57 -15.55
CA LEU A 295 -36.95 -14.82 -16.82
C LEU A 295 -37.78 -15.55 -17.86
N ALA A 296 -37.65 -16.88 -17.98
CA ALA A 296 -38.46 -17.71 -18.89
C ALA A 296 -39.96 -17.63 -18.53
N GLN A 297 -40.27 -17.66 -17.24
CA GLN A 297 -41.65 -17.47 -16.76
C GLN A 297 -42.20 -16.10 -17.12
N ARG A 298 -41.44 -15.04 -16.86
CA ARG A 298 -41.85 -13.64 -17.12
C ARG A 298 -42.15 -13.36 -18.59
N TYR A 299 -41.33 -13.95 -19.47
CA TYR A 299 -41.40 -13.70 -20.90
C TYR A 299 -42.07 -14.83 -21.69
N SER A 300 -42.66 -15.84 -20.99
CA SER A 300 -43.28 -17.00 -21.59
C SER A 300 -42.39 -17.71 -22.62
N ARG A 301 -41.12 -17.90 -22.26
CA ARG A 301 -40.09 -18.53 -23.10
C ARG A 301 -39.82 -19.96 -22.66
N ILE A 302 -39.40 -20.79 -23.62
CA ILE A 302 -38.94 -22.15 -23.34
C ILE A 302 -37.48 -22.08 -22.87
N LEU A 303 -37.17 -22.78 -21.78
CA LEU A 303 -35.83 -22.96 -21.24
C LEU A 303 -35.52 -24.46 -21.26
N CYS A 304 -34.35 -24.83 -21.79
CA CYS A 304 -33.91 -26.22 -21.80
C CYS A 304 -32.63 -26.42 -21.03
N LEU A 305 -32.59 -27.48 -20.23
CA LEU A 305 -31.42 -27.91 -19.49
C LEU A 305 -30.95 -29.27 -20.01
N LEU A 306 -29.69 -29.34 -20.42
CA LEU A 306 -29.03 -30.59 -20.79
C LEU A 306 -28.03 -30.95 -19.67
N PHE A 307 -28.24 -32.09 -19.03
CA PHE A 307 -27.29 -32.67 -18.08
C PHE A 307 -26.46 -33.73 -18.81
N ILE A 308 -25.14 -33.59 -18.78
CA ILE A 308 -24.18 -34.34 -19.58
C ILE A 308 -23.22 -35.06 -18.66
N ASP A 309 -23.05 -36.36 -18.86
CA ASP A 309 -22.01 -37.17 -18.19
C ASP A 309 -21.13 -37.84 -19.25
N LEU A 310 -19.85 -37.78 -19.07
CA LEU A 310 -18.88 -38.32 -20.01
C LEU A 310 -18.72 -39.84 -19.85
N ASP A 311 -19.15 -40.58 -20.84
CA ASP A 311 -19.09 -42.04 -20.80
C ASP A 311 -17.68 -42.56 -20.80
N ARG A 312 -17.34 -43.49 -19.87
CA ARG A 312 -16.03 -44.14 -19.77
C ARG A 312 -14.88 -43.19 -19.49
N PHE A 313 -15.14 -42.08 -18.83
CA PHE A 313 -14.04 -41.13 -18.45
C PHE A 313 -13.10 -41.75 -17.40
N LYS A 314 -13.64 -42.48 -16.39
CA LYS A 314 -12.83 -43.12 -15.35
C LYS A 314 -11.76 -44.08 -15.92
N PRO A 315 -12.07 -44.98 -16.89
CA PRO A 315 -11.03 -45.79 -17.54
C PRO A 315 -9.90 -44.99 -18.18
N ILE A 316 -10.12 -43.78 -18.69
CA ILE A 316 -9.05 -42.93 -19.23
C ILE A 316 -8.09 -42.49 -18.11
N ASN A 317 -8.63 -42.11 -16.96
CA ASN A 317 -7.81 -41.81 -15.79
C ASN A 317 -7.01 -43.02 -15.28
N ASP A 318 -7.68 -44.18 -15.22
CA ASP A 318 -7.09 -45.41 -14.72
C ASP A 318 -5.96 -45.94 -15.63
N LEU A 319 -6.08 -45.77 -16.96
CA LEU A 319 -5.10 -46.24 -17.96
C LEU A 319 -3.99 -45.24 -18.23
N PHE A 320 -4.29 -43.96 -18.33
CA PHE A 320 -3.37 -42.92 -18.82
C PHE A 320 -3.01 -41.88 -17.78
N GLY A 321 -3.55 -42.00 -16.57
CA GLY A 321 -3.33 -41.07 -15.45
C GLY A 321 -4.21 -39.82 -15.49
N HIS A 322 -4.33 -39.15 -14.34
CA HIS A 322 -5.17 -37.96 -14.15
C HIS A 322 -4.79 -36.80 -15.06
N GLY A 323 -3.51 -36.61 -15.36
CA GLY A 323 -3.06 -35.55 -16.27
C GLY A 323 -3.63 -35.66 -17.68
N THR A 324 -3.79 -36.91 -18.20
CA THR A 324 -4.43 -37.17 -19.48
C THR A 324 -5.94 -36.90 -19.39
N GLY A 325 -6.57 -37.30 -18.31
CA GLY A 325 -7.99 -36.99 -18.04
C GLY A 325 -8.27 -35.48 -17.96
N ASP A 326 -7.37 -34.72 -17.33
CA ASP A 326 -7.47 -33.27 -17.25
C ASP A 326 -7.44 -32.62 -18.64
N ILE A 327 -6.55 -33.07 -19.53
CA ILE A 327 -6.51 -32.60 -20.92
C ILE A 327 -7.80 -32.95 -21.66
N VAL A 328 -8.35 -34.14 -21.45
CA VAL A 328 -9.64 -34.55 -22.02
C VAL A 328 -10.75 -33.63 -21.55
N LEU A 329 -10.86 -33.34 -20.25
CA LEU A 329 -11.87 -32.45 -19.69
C LEU A 329 -11.76 -31.02 -20.25
N MET A 330 -10.55 -30.50 -20.40
CA MET A 330 -10.31 -29.17 -21.01
C MET A 330 -10.79 -29.14 -22.45
N GLN A 331 -10.48 -30.17 -23.25
CA GLN A 331 -10.91 -30.23 -24.66
C GLN A 331 -12.42 -30.46 -24.79
N VAL A 332 -13.03 -31.25 -23.91
CA VAL A 332 -14.48 -31.37 -23.80
C VAL A 332 -15.11 -30.00 -23.54
N GLY A 333 -14.65 -29.27 -22.55
CA GLY A 333 -15.12 -27.92 -22.25
C GLY A 333 -15.07 -26.98 -23.45
N GLN A 334 -13.93 -26.97 -24.18
CA GLN A 334 -13.76 -26.16 -25.39
C GLN A 334 -14.73 -26.59 -26.52
N ARG A 335 -14.93 -27.89 -26.74
CA ARG A 335 -15.87 -28.39 -27.74
C ARG A 335 -17.31 -28.01 -27.42
N LEU A 336 -17.71 -28.14 -26.14
CA LEU A 336 -19.04 -27.75 -25.70
C LEU A 336 -19.27 -26.24 -25.89
N GLN A 337 -18.30 -25.42 -25.51
CA GLN A 337 -18.39 -23.97 -25.68
C GLN A 337 -18.47 -23.56 -27.16
N GLY A 338 -17.73 -24.25 -28.05
CA GLY A 338 -17.73 -23.97 -29.48
C GLY A 338 -19.03 -24.32 -30.22
N ILE A 339 -19.93 -25.12 -29.61
CA ILE A 339 -21.25 -25.49 -30.18
C ILE A 339 -22.30 -24.45 -29.84
N LEU A 340 -22.14 -23.74 -28.72
CA LEU A 340 -23.15 -22.90 -28.13
C LEU A 340 -23.11 -21.46 -28.66
N ARG A 341 -24.27 -20.81 -28.62
CA ARG A 341 -24.41 -19.36 -28.90
C ARG A 341 -24.01 -18.54 -27.67
N SER A 342 -23.82 -17.26 -27.84
CA SER A 342 -23.49 -16.33 -26.74
C SER A 342 -24.60 -16.22 -25.69
N SER A 343 -25.83 -16.55 -26.04
CA SER A 343 -27.00 -16.60 -25.11
C SER A 343 -27.02 -17.84 -24.23
N ASP A 344 -26.34 -18.91 -24.65
CA ASP A 344 -26.36 -20.19 -23.97
C ASP A 344 -25.21 -20.30 -22.97
N SER A 345 -25.38 -21.10 -21.95
CA SER A 345 -24.36 -21.27 -20.92
C SER A 345 -23.96 -22.74 -20.79
N VAL A 346 -22.67 -23.02 -20.72
CA VAL A 346 -22.12 -24.32 -20.33
C VAL A 346 -21.41 -24.23 -19.01
N CYS A 347 -21.61 -25.16 -18.10
CA CYS A 347 -20.99 -25.22 -16.79
C CYS A 347 -20.43 -26.62 -16.53
N ARG A 348 -19.35 -26.71 -15.78
CA ARG A 348 -18.86 -27.98 -15.23
C ARG A 348 -19.36 -28.13 -13.80
N MET A 349 -20.08 -29.25 -13.52
CA MET A 349 -20.63 -29.50 -12.19
C MET A 349 -19.65 -30.18 -11.24
N GLY A 350 -18.67 -30.86 -11.77
CA GLY A 350 -17.59 -31.56 -11.08
C GLY A 350 -17.27 -32.91 -11.73
N GLY A 351 -16.07 -33.41 -11.57
CA GLY A 351 -15.69 -34.68 -12.22
C GLY A 351 -15.86 -34.63 -13.73
N ASP A 352 -16.69 -35.52 -14.26
CA ASP A 352 -17.02 -35.72 -15.66
C ASP A 352 -18.45 -35.21 -16.04
N GLU A 353 -19.06 -34.39 -15.14
CA GLU A 353 -20.43 -33.87 -15.33
C GLU A 353 -20.40 -32.42 -15.83
N PHE A 354 -21.17 -32.17 -16.89
CA PHE A 354 -21.37 -30.85 -17.47
C PHE A 354 -22.88 -30.56 -17.59
N VAL A 355 -23.24 -29.29 -17.59
CA VAL A 355 -24.61 -28.85 -17.86
C VAL A 355 -24.61 -27.74 -18.90
N ILE A 356 -25.60 -27.75 -19.77
CA ILE A 356 -25.86 -26.69 -20.74
C ILE A 356 -27.25 -26.13 -20.47
N LEU A 357 -27.33 -24.79 -20.42
CA LEU A 357 -28.58 -24.05 -20.28
C LEU A 357 -28.84 -23.27 -21.56
N LEU A 358 -29.94 -23.57 -22.23
CA LEU A 358 -30.37 -22.93 -23.47
C LEU A 358 -31.52 -21.97 -23.15
N GLU A 359 -31.21 -20.64 -23.17
CA GLU A 359 -32.13 -19.60 -22.65
C GLU A 359 -33.09 -19.01 -23.69
N SER A 360 -33.00 -19.40 -24.95
CA SER A 360 -33.82 -18.83 -26.04
C SER A 360 -34.09 -19.88 -27.12
N THR A 361 -34.64 -21.00 -26.74
CA THR A 361 -35.11 -22.00 -27.71
C THR A 361 -36.56 -21.70 -28.09
N GLU A 362 -36.83 -21.67 -29.41
CA GLU A 362 -38.21 -21.50 -29.92
C GLU A 362 -39.01 -22.78 -29.82
N ALA A 363 -38.32 -23.94 -29.71
CA ALA A 363 -38.95 -25.27 -29.63
C ALA A 363 -38.01 -26.29 -28.96
N VAL A 364 -38.58 -27.38 -28.46
CA VAL A 364 -37.84 -28.53 -27.87
C VAL A 364 -36.84 -29.13 -28.87
N ASP A 365 -37.18 -29.12 -30.17
CA ASP A 365 -36.30 -29.61 -31.24
C ASP A 365 -34.92 -28.91 -31.26
N GLY A 366 -34.86 -27.65 -30.84
CA GLY A 366 -33.58 -26.92 -30.70
C GLY A 366 -32.66 -27.57 -29.67
N ALA A 367 -33.18 -28.01 -28.52
CA ALA A 367 -32.41 -28.71 -27.50
C ALA A 367 -31.93 -30.09 -27.96
N ILE A 368 -32.77 -30.81 -28.69
CA ILE A 368 -32.42 -32.10 -29.31
C ILE A 368 -31.27 -31.94 -30.31
N LEU A 369 -31.35 -30.91 -31.16
CA LEU A 369 -30.30 -30.63 -32.13
C LEU A 369 -28.95 -30.28 -31.44
N VAL A 370 -28.99 -29.53 -30.33
CA VAL A 370 -27.78 -29.23 -29.55
C VAL A 370 -27.23 -30.52 -28.93
N ALA A 371 -28.07 -31.37 -28.33
CA ALA A 371 -27.66 -32.65 -27.76
C ALA A 371 -26.98 -33.57 -28.82
N GLN A 372 -27.54 -33.65 -30.03
CA GLN A 372 -26.95 -34.39 -31.15
C GLN A 372 -25.57 -33.84 -31.54
N LYS A 373 -25.45 -32.51 -31.70
CA LYS A 373 -24.17 -31.86 -31.99
C LYS A 373 -23.13 -32.08 -30.90
N VAL A 374 -23.55 -32.10 -29.63
CA VAL A 374 -22.66 -32.41 -28.50
C VAL A 374 -22.11 -33.83 -28.63
N ILE A 375 -22.99 -34.84 -28.84
CA ILE A 375 -22.55 -36.22 -29.02
C ILE A 375 -21.61 -36.38 -30.21
N GLU A 376 -21.95 -35.79 -31.37
CA GLU A 376 -21.12 -35.81 -32.56
C GLU A 376 -19.73 -35.18 -32.31
N ALA A 377 -19.68 -34.06 -31.59
CA ALA A 377 -18.42 -33.37 -31.27
C ALA A 377 -17.56 -34.14 -30.28
N LEU A 378 -18.18 -34.78 -29.28
CA LEU A 378 -17.45 -35.53 -28.26
C LEU A 378 -16.95 -36.88 -28.79
N ASN A 379 -17.68 -37.50 -29.73
CA ASN A 379 -17.24 -38.75 -30.40
C ASN A 379 -15.97 -38.58 -31.28
N LYS A 380 -15.59 -37.34 -31.62
CA LYS A 380 -14.31 -37.07 -32.32
C LYS A 380 -13.15 -37.37 -31.41
N PRO A 381 -12.07 -38.00 -31.91
CA PRO A 381 -10.91 -38.33 -31.10
C PRO A 381 -10.32 -37.09 -30.42
N ILE A 382 -9.87 -37.26 -29.18
CA ILE A 382 -9.23 -36.24 -28.34
C ILE A 382 -7.76 -36.59 -28.24
N LYS A 383 -6.90 -35.69 -28.71
CA LYS A 383 -5.45 -35.84 -28.57
C LYS A 383 -5.01 -35.27 -27.22
N ALA A 384 -4.55 -36.15 -26.31
CA ALA A 384 -4.08 -35.77 -24.98
C ALA A 384 -2.59 -36.22 -24.83
N GLY A 385 -1.66 -35.30 -25.12
CA GLY A 385 -0.24 -35.63 -25.20
C GLY A 385 0.04 -36.65 -26.31
N ASP A 386 0.64 -37.78 -25.94
CA ASP A 386 0.96 -38.89 -26.87
C ASP A 386 -0.22 -39.87 -27.04
N HIS A 387 -1.33 -39.64 -26.36
CA HIS A 387 -2.49 -40.53 -26.37
C HIS A 387 -3.63 -39.96 -27.21
N VAL A 388 -4.39 -40.88 -27.85
CA VAL A 388 -5.65 -40.54 -28.53
C VAL A 388 -6.77 -41.21 -27.75
N CYS A 389 -7.62 -40.38 -27.13
CA CYS A 389 -8.72 -40.82 -26.31
C CYS A 389 -10.05 -40.73 -27.10
N PHE A 390 -10.95 -41.71 -26.89
CA PHE A 390 -12.31 -41.69 -27.38
C PHE A 390 -13.26 -41.64 -26.20
N ILE A 391 -14.23 -40.73 -26.24
CA ILE A 391 -15.19 -40.50 -25.17
C ILE A 391 -16.56 -40.27 -25.76
N GLY A 392 -17.56 -40.85 -25.16
CA GLY A 392 -18.97 -40.59 -25.48
C GLY A 392 -19.60 -39.70 -24.42
N ALA A 393 -20.86 -39.37 -24.59
CA ALA A 393 -21.67 -38.66 -23.61
C ALA A 393 -23.08 -39.19 -23.49
N SER A 394 -23.54 -39.32 -22.27
CA SER A 394 -24.95 -39.58 -21.93
C SER A 394 -25.60 -38.25 -21.53
N ILE A 395 -26.69 -37.85 -22.22
CA ILE A 395 -27.30 -36.54 -22.07
C ILE A 395 -28.78 -36.72 -21.67
N GLY A 396 -29.17 -36.06 -20.57
CA GLY A 396 -30.55 -35.91 -20.17
C GLY A 396 -31.07 -34.50 -20.43
N ILE A 397 -32.25 -34.36 -20.94
CA ILE A 397 -32.86 -33.07 -21.31
C ILE A 397 -34.14 -32.87 -20.50
N SER A 398 -34.27 -31.73 -19.83
CA SER A 398 -35.46 -31.23 -19.17
C SER A 398 -35.88 -29.90 -19.79
N VAL A 399 -37.18 -29.65 -19.90
CA VAL A 399 -37.74 -28.50 -20.64
C VAL A 399 -38.78 -27.76 -19.80
N TYR A 400 -38.47 -26.54 -19.41
CA TYR A 400 -39.41 -25.64 -18.78
C TYR A 400 -40.31 -24.97 -19.85
N PRO A 401 -41.61 -24.84 -19.66
CA PRO A 401 -42.43 -25.26 -18.52
C PRO A 401 -43.07 -26.65 -18.66
N PHE A 402 -42.68 -27.48 -19.64
CA PHE A 402 -43.39 -28.70 -20.01
C PHE A 402 -43.25 -29.85 -19.00
N ASP A 403 -42.04 -30.05 -18.48
CA ASP A 403 -41.75 -31.16 -17.55
C ASP A 403 -41.32 -30.66 -16.14
N CYS A 404 -41.18 -29.34 -15.92
CA CYS A 404 -40.83 -28.79 -14.64
C CYS A 404 -41.39 -27.35 -14.48
N GLN A 405 -41.53 -26.89 -13.24
CA GLN A 405 -42.00 -25.52 -12.93
C GLN A 405 -41.01 -24.71 -12.10
N ASP A 406 -39.96 -25.33 -11.61
CA ASP A 406 -38.92 -24.70 -10.79
C ASP A 406 -37.54 -25.24 -11.16
N ALA A 407 -36.52 -24.53 -10.71
CA ALA A 407 -35.10 -24.80 -11.02
C ALA A 407 -34.61 -26.15 -10.45
N GLU A 408 -35.06 -26.54 -9.26
CA GLU A 408 -34.63 -27.76 -8.60
C GLU A 408 -35.22 -28.99 -9.30
N THR A 409 -36.51 -28.93 -9.61
CA THR A 409 -37.22 -29.98 -10.38
C THR A 409 -36.60 -30.13 -11.77
N MET A 410 -36.30 -29.02 -12.45
CA MET A 410 -35.66 -29.03 -13.76
C MET A 410 -34.31 -29.77 -13.75
N LEU A 411 -33.44 -29.46 -12.77
CA LEU A 411 -32.16 -30.14 -12.63
C LEU A 411 -32.30 -31.62 -12.35
N ARG A 412 -33.18 -31.98 -11.44
CA ARG A 412 -33.49 -33.40 -11.09
C ARG A 412 -34.02 -34.18 -12.29
N HIS A 413 -34.93 -33.61 -13.09
CA HIS A 413 -35.50 -34.27 -14.26
C HIS A 413 -34.44 -34.49 -15.36
N ALA A 414 -33.57 -33.51 -15.59
CA ALA A 414 -32.46 -33.68 -16.51
C ALA A 414 -31.46 -34.78 -16.06
N ASP A 415 -31.18 -34.89 -14.77
CA ASP A 415 -30.34 -35.95 -14.20
C ASP A 415 -30.97 -37.34 -14.37
N ILE A 416 -32.29 -37.48 -14.06
CA ILE A 416 -33.03 -38.73 -14.27
C ILE A 416 -32.98 -39.14 -15.74
N ALA A 417 -33.21 -38.22 -16.66
CA ALA A 417 -33.14 -38.47 -18.09
C ALA A 417 -31.75 -38.89 -18.56
N MET A 418 -30.69 -38.26 -18.04
CA MET A 418 -29.30 -38.63 -18.29
C MET A 418 -29.00 -40.07 -17.82
N TYR A 419 -29.47 -40.43 -16.62
CA TYR A 419 -29.34 -41.80 -16.15
C TYR A 419 -30.10 -42.80 -17.03
N GLY A 420 -31.26 -42.39 -17.58
CA GLY A 420 -32.00 -43.16 -18.61
C GLY A 420 -31.19 -43.38 -19.88
N ALA A 421 -30.51 -42.35 -20.37
CA ALA A 421 -29.60 -42.46 -21.53
C ALA A 421 -28.44 -43.44 -21.26
N LYS A 422 -27.86 -43.44 -20.06
CA LYS A 422 -26.84 -44.42 -19.64
C LYS A 422 -27.36 -45.87 -19.71
N LYS A 423 -28.60 -46.12 -19.29
CA LYS A 423 -29.24 -47.44 -19.34
C LYS A 423 -29.56 -47.91 -20.78
N LYS A 424 -29.89 -47.00 -21.68
CA LYS A 424 -30.18 -47.29 -23.10
C LYS A 424 -28.96 -47.63 -23.95
N GLY A 425 -27.78 -47.68 -23.37
CA GLY A 425 -26.53 -48.07 -24.08
C GLY A 425 -25.48 -46.98 -24.14
N ARG A 426 -25.68 -45.84 -23.49
CA ARG A 426 -24.78 -44.71 -23.49
C ARG A 426 -24.65 -44.00 -24.85
N ASN A 427 -23.83 -42.95 -24.92
CA ASN A 427 -23.56 -42.19 -26.15
C ASN A 427 -24.84 -41.76 -26.87
N CYS A 428 -25.84 -41.34 -26.11
CA CYS A 428 -27.16 -40.94 -26.59
C CYS A 428 -27.75 -39.86 -25.69
N TRP A 429 -28.86 -39.28 -26.12
CA TRP A 429 -29.68 -38.36 -25.34
C TRP A 429 -31.04 -38.93 -25.04
N GLN A 430 -31.65 -38.41 -23.98
CA GLN A 430 -33.01 -38.71 -23.61
C GLN A 430 -33.72 -37.46 -23.08
N LEU A 431 -34.95 -37.23 -23.57
CA LEU A 431 -35.87 -36.28 -22.94
C LEU A 431 -36.42 -36.90 -21.66
N TYR A 432 -36.65 -36.08 -20.65
CA TYR A 432 -37.39 -36.52 -19.47
C TYR A 432 -38.83 -36.91 -19.90
N SER A 433 -39.26 -38.02 -19.43
CA SER A 433 -40.64 -38.48 -19.50
C SER A 433 -40.98 -39.18 -18.19
N GLU A 434 -42.12 -38.86 -17.62
CA GLU A 434 -42.60 -39.53 -16.41
C GLU A 434 -42.67 -41.05 -16.56
#